data_7af0b2538f662ba2666c92457b41d786
#
_entry.id   7af0b2538f662ba2666c92457b41d786
#
_cell.length_a   1.000
_cell.length_b   1.000
_cell.length_c   1.000
_cell.angle_alpha   90.00
_cell.angle_beta   90.00
_cell.angle_gamma   90.00
#
_symmetry.space_group_name_H-M   'P 1'
#
loop_
_entity.id
_entity.type
_entity.pdbx_description
1 polymer ?
#
loop_
_entity_poly.entity_id
_entity_poly.type
_entity_poly.pdbx_seq_one_letter_code
_entity_poly.pdbx_strand_id
1 'polypeptide(L)'
;MENKTVTMAHGAGGKQTSELIDQVFKAHFVNNDLTADDAAVLVPPAGRMAVSTDGFIVSPAFFPGGNIGKLSICGTVNDLACMGAKPLYLTCAFVIEEGFPMDKLEEIAAAMEKTAKEAGVHIVSGDTKVAGKGQVDGVFITTTGMGEIEEGVTVGGELAKPGDAIIVTGDIGRHGCTILLEREDFGIDADVTSDCAPLWKTVKAVMDTTHNLHVIRDATRGGVGTVLYEIAGQSSVGIRLNAEAVPVRPEVKGVCGMLGLEPLYLACEGRLVIMAPKEEAEGIVETLKKCPYSADAAIIGEVIAEEPGRVIMETEIGTQALLPQPGGELLPRIC
;
A
#
# COMPACT_ATOMS: atom_id res chain seq x y z
N MET A 1 -30.61 -7.20 -8.57
CA MET A 1 -30.50 -8.67 -8.36
C MET A 1 -31.57 -9.14 -7.38
N GLU A 2 -32.23 -10.29 -7.62
CA GLU A 2 -33.21 -10.86 -6.67
C GLU A 2 -32.53 -11.36 -5.37
N ASN A 3 -31.30 -11.83 -5.44
CA ASN A 3 -30.54 -12.32 -4.27
C ASN A 3 -29.81 -11.20 -3.55
N LYS A 4 -30.07 -11.04 -2.27
CA LYS A 4 -29.40 -10.06 -1.40
C LYS A 4 -28.00 -10.49 -0.96
N THR A 5 -27.62 -11.73 -1.20
CA THR A 5 -26.32 -12.32 -0.81
C THR A 5 -25.72 -13.17 -1.93
N VAL A 6 -24.40 -13.30 -1.92
CA VAL A 6 -23.67 -14.21 -2.79
C VAL A 6 -23.99 -15.65 -2.41
N THR A 7 -24.22 -16.51 -3.40
CA THR A 7 -24.49 -17.95 -3.23
C THR A 7 -23.49 -18.76 -4.04
N MET A 8 -23.34 -20.06 -3.77
CA MET A 8 -22.48 -20.96 -4.54
C MET A 8 -22.77 -20.92 -6.06
N ALA A 9 -24.03 -20.69 -6.46
CA ALA A 9 -24.40 -20.59 -7.88
C ALA A 9 -23.79 -19.39 -8.62
N HIS A 10 -23.41 -18.31 -7.88
CA HIS A 10 -22.68 -17.18 -8.46
C HIS A 10 -21.22 -17.55 -8.81
N GLY A 11 -20.67 -18.64 -8.28
CA GLY A 11 -19.34 -19.16 -8.61
C GLY A 11 -19.34 -20.40 -9.52
N ALA A 12 -20.51 -20.91 -9.93
CA ALA A 12 -20.63 -22.19 -10.62
C ALA A 12 -20.48 -22.11 -12.17
N GLY A 13 -20.31 -20.92 -12.75
CA GLY A 13 -20.15 -20.74 -14.20
C GLY A 13 -21.46 -20.66 -15.01
N GLY A 14 -22.63 -20.59 -14.34
CA GLY A 14 -23.93 -20.49 -15.01
C GLY A 14 -24.49 -19.08 -15.08
N LYS A 15 -25.80 -18.97 -15.32
CA LYS A 15 -26.52 -17.69 -15.48
C LYS A 15 -26.27 -16.72 -14.32
N GLN A 16 -26.27 -17.20 -13.06
CA GLN A 16 -26.05 -16.34 -11.90
C GLN A 16 -24.62 -15.80 -11.85
N THR A 17 -23.63 -16.57 -12.30
CA THR A 17 -22.25 -16.09 -12.43
C THR A 17 -22.18 -14.97 -13.47
N SER A 18 -22.82 -15.14 -14.64
CA SER A 18 -22.85 -14.09 -15.68
C SER A 18 -23.54 -12.82 -15.19
N GLU A 19 -24.68 -12.97 -14.49
CA GLU A 19 -25.40 -11.84 -13.90
C GLU A 19 -24.55 -11.10 -12.86
N LEU A 20 -23.81 -11.79 -12.00
CA LEU A 20 -22.88 -11.19 -11.05
C LEU A 20 -21.77 -10.41 -11.76
N ILE A 21 -21.14 -11.04 -12.76
CA ILE A 21 -20.07 -10.41 -13.55
C ILE A 21 -20.58 -9.14 -14.25
N ASP A 22 -21.72 -9.23 -14.90
CA ASP A 22 -22.24 -8.10 -15.69
C ASP A 22 -22.76 -6.96 -14.81
N GLN A 23 -23.46 -7.26 -13.71
CA GLN A 23 -24.11 -6.25 -12.88
C GLN A 23 -23.19 -5.65 -11.80
N VAL A 24 -22.17 -6.36 -11.34
CA VAL A 24 -21.22 -5.84 -10.35
C VAL A 24 -19.89 -5.49 -11.00
N PHE A 25 -19.17 -6.46 -11.53
CA PHE A 25 -17.78 -6.23 -11.94
C PHE A 25 -17.67 -5.44 -13.25
N LYS A 26 -18.35 -5.85 -14.30
CA LYS A 26 -18.32 -5.11 -15.58
C LYS A 26 -18.95 -3.73 -15.48
N ALA A 27 -19.98 -3.55 -14.64
CA ALA A 27 -20.59 -2.25 -14.42
C ALA A 27 -19.59 -1.22 -13.88
N HIS A 28 -18.62 -1.65 -13.07
CA HIS A 28 -17.59 -0.79 -12.48
C HIS A 28 -16.27 -0.78 -13.25
N PHE A 29 -15.89 -1.89 -13.91
CA PHE A 29 -14.57 -2.01 -14.53
C PHE A 29 -14.59 -1.74 -16.04
N VAL A 30 -15.64 -1.12 -16.58
CA VAL A 30 -15.76 -0.79 -18.00
C VAL A 30 -14.59 0.07 -18.49
N ASN A 31 -13.84 -0.48 -19.46
CA ASN A 31 -12.83 0.24 -20.22
C ASN A 31 -12.61 -0.46 -21.58
N ASN A 32 -11.80 0.14 -22.47
CA ASN A 32 -11.60 -0.36 -23.83
C ASN A 32 -10.76 -1.65 -23.90
N ASP A 33 -10.03 -1.98 -22.82
CA ASP A 33 -9.11 -3.12 -22.75
C ASP A 33 -9.78 -4.34 -22.08
N LEU A 34 -10.95 -4.16 -21.45
CA LEU A 34 -11.72 -5.24 -20.84
C LEU A 34 -12.49 -6.00 -21.91
N THR A 35 -12.20 -7.29 -22.06
CA THR A 35 -12.89 -8.18 -23.01
C THR A 35 -13.77 -9.20 -22.30
N ALA A 36 -14.63 -9.88 -23.05
CA ALA A 36 -15.40 -11.00 -22.56
C ALA A 36 -14.74 -12.37 -22.86
N ASP A 37 -13.52 -12.32 -23.41
CA ASP A 37 -12.74 -13.51 -23.77
C ASP A 37 -11.99 -14.09 -22.55
N ASP A 38 -11.34 -15.22 -22.74
CA ASP A 38 -10.58 -15.92 -21.69
C ASP A 38 -9.36 -15.13 -21.18
N ALA A 39 -8.87 -14.16 -21.96
CA ALA A 39 -7.74 -13.32 -21.61
C ALA A 39 -7.83 -11.93 -22.22
N ALA A 40 -7.30 -10.92 -21.56
CA ALA A 40 -7.06 -9.61 -22.14
C ALA A 40 -5.86 -9.68 -23.11
N VAL A 41 -6.02 -9.05 -24.27
CA VAL A 41 -4.94 -8.91 -25.26
C VAL A 41 -4.43 -7.47 -25.23
N LEU A 42 -3.20 -7.29 -24.78
CA LEU A 42 -2.61 -5.98 -24.51
C LEU A 42 -1.38 -5.76 -25.39
N VAL A 43 -1.12 -4.50 -25.71
CA VAL A 43 0.14 -4.09 -26.35
C VAL A 43 1.14 -3.79 -25.22
N PRO A 44 2.25 -4.54 -25.10
CA PRO A 44 3.23 -4.27 -24.07
C PRO A 44 3.95 -2.94 -24.34
N PRO A 45 4.43 -2.24 -23.30
CA PRO A 45 5.27 -1.06 -23.48
C PRO A 45 6.59 -1.43 -24.18
N ALA A 46 7.19 -0.46 -24.87
CA ALA A 46 8.47 -0.66 -25.55
C ALA A 46 9.66 -0.73 -24.58
N GLY A 47 9.51 -0.17 -23.37
CA GLY A 47 10.53 -0.10 -22.33
C GLY A 47 10.54 -1.30 -21.38
N ARG A 48 11.20 -1.13 -20.24
CA ARG A 48 11.19 -2.12 -19.15
C ARG A 48 9.82 -2.14 -18.49
N MET A 49 9.36 -3.33 -18.13
CA MET A 49 8.08 -3.52 -17.46
C MET A 49 8.28 -4.06 -16.04
N ALA A 50 7.55 -3.49 -15.08
CA ALA A 50 7.40 -4.03 -13.75
C ALA A 50 6.09 -4.82 -13.66
N VAL A 51 6.11 -5.91 -12.89
CA VAL A 51 4.94 -6.74 -12.56
C VAL A 51 4.95 -7.00 -11.07
N SER A 52 3.82 -6.76 -10.41
CA SER A 52 3.61 -7.10 -8.98
C SER A 52 2.32 -7.86 -8.81
N THR A 53 2.26 -8.71 -7.78
CA THR A 53 1.06 -9.46 -7.38
C THR A 53 0.94 -9.45 -5.87
N ASP A 54 -0.25 -9.01 -5.40
CA ASP A 54 -0.60 -9.00 -3.98
C ASP A 54 -1.93 -9.68 -3.70
N GLY A 55 -2.00 -10.31 -2.51
CA GLY A 55 -3.21 -10.89 -1.97
C GLY A 55 -3.70 -10.11 -0.75
N PHE A 56 -4.93 -9.60 -0.80
CA PHE A 56 -5.50 -8.75 0.23
C PHE A 56 -6.47 -9.51 1.12
N ILE A 57 -6.17 -9.49 2.43
CA ILE A 57 -6.90 -10.19 3.49
C ILE A 57 -7.00 -9.24 4.69
N VAL A 58 -7.78 -8.19 4.59
CA VAL A 58 -7.97 -7.24 5.69
C VAL A 58 -9.24 -7.57 6.48
N SER A 59 -9.17 -7.48 7.78
CA SER A 59 -10.32 -7.63 8.69
C SER A 59 -10.34 -6.51 9.71
N PRO A 60 -11.44 -5.72 9.74
CA PRO A 60 -12.63 -5.80 8.89
C PRO A 60 -12.37 -5.35 7.45
N ALA A 61 -13.17 -5.85 6.49
CA ALA A 61 -13.04 -5.50 5.07
C ALA A 61 -13.45 -4.06 4.75
N PHE A 62 -14.18 -3.40 5.65
CA PHE A 62 -14.57 -1.99 5.59
C PHE A 62 -14.03 -1.28 6.83
N PHE A 63 -13.35 -0.17 6.64
CA PHE A 63 -12.69 0.57 7.70
C PHE A 63 -12.71 2.09 7.41
N PRO A 64 -12.58 2.95 8.42
CA PRO A 64 -12.46 4.38 8.21
C PRO A 64 -11.34 4.74 7.21
N GLY A 65 -11.70 5.44 6.13
CA GLY A 65 -10.80 5.80 5.06
C GLY A 65 -10.78 4.87 3.84
N GLY A 66 -11.43 3.68 3.90
CA GLY A 66 -11.50 2.78 2.76
C GLY A 66 -12.18 1.44 3.00
N ASN A 67 -11.94 0.53 2.09
CA ASN A 67 -12.33 -0.88 2.16
C ASN A 67 -11.30 -1.73 1.41
N ILE A 68 -11.44 -3.04 1.48
CA ILE A 68 -10.54 -3.99 0.80
C ILE A 68 -10.43 -3.72 -0.72
N GLY A 69 -11.47 -3.18 -1.37
CA GLY A 69 -11.43 -2.83 -2.79
C GLY A 69 -10.48 -1.66 -3.07
N LYS A 70 -10.56 -0.58 -2.29
CA LYS A 70 -9.60 0.52 -2.38
C LYS A 70 -8.18 0.03 -2.10
N LEU A 71 -8.03 -0.76 -1.04
CA LEU A 71 -6.75 -1.30 -0.59
C LEU A 71 -6.09 -2.14 -1.68
N SER A 72 -6.86 -3.04 -2.35
CA SER A 72 -6.32 -3.93 -3.39
C SER A 72 -5.79 -3.19 -4.62
N ILE A 73 -6.36 -2.04 -4.95
CA ILE A 73 -5.83 -1.21 -6.04
C ILE A 73 -4.59 -0.45 -5.56
N CYS A 74 -4.65 0.16 -4.37
CA CYS A 74 -3.54 0.97 -3.85
C CYS A 74 -2.27 0.14 -3.66
N GLY A 75 -2.34 -1.02 -3.00
CA GLY A 75 -1.16 -1.84 -2.72
C GLY A 75 -0.40 -2.18 -3.99
N THR A 76 -1.06 -2.82 -4.96
CA THR A 76 -0.40 -3.23 -6.21
C THR A 76 0.09 -2.04 -7.07
N VAL A 77 -0.67 -0.93 -7.09
CA VAL A 77 -0.24 0.29 -7.80
C VAL A 77 0.98 0.92 -7.12
N ASN A 78 1.04 0.90 -5.80
CA ASN A 78 2.15 1.45 -5.04
C ASN A 78 3.42 0.62 -5.20
N ASP A 79 3.32 -0.71 -5.28
CA ASP A 79 4.44 -1.59 -5.62
C ASP A 79 5.06 -1.22 -6.97
N LEU A 80 4.22 -1.05 -7.99
CA LEU A 80 4.69 -0.62 -9.31
C LEU A 80 5.35 0.77 -9.24
N ALA A 81 4.74 1.69 -8.50
CA ALA A 81 5.28 3.03 -8.30
C ALA A 81 6.63 3.00 -7.59
N CYS A 82 6.85 2.10 -6.60
CA CYS A 82 8.13 1.90 -5.92
C CYS A 82 9.26 1.49 -6.87
N MET A 83 8.92 0.88 -8.00
CA MET A 83 9.90 0.55 -9.06
C MET A 83 10.06 1.65 -10.12
N GLY A 84 9.45 2.84 -9.89
CA GLY A 84 9.43 3.91 -10.88
C GLY A 84 8.58 3.57 -12.12
N ALA A 85 7.62 2.66 -11.97
CA ALA A 85 6.78 2.20 -13.07
C ALA A 85 5.42 2.89 -13.05
N LYS A 86 5.05 3.48 -14.19
CA LYS A 86 3.68 3.96 -14.44
C LYS A 86 2.73 2.77 -14.49
N PRO A 87 1.76 2.66 -13.57
CA PRO A 87 0.77 1.59 -13.64
C PRO A 87 -0.08 1.71 -14.92
N LEU A 88 -0.30 0.60 -15.61
CA LEU A 88 -1.08 0.54 -16.84
C LEU A 88 -2.31 -0.34 -16.69
N TYR A 89 -2.09 -1.59 -16.25
CA TYR A 89 -3.10 -2.62 -16.22
C TYR A 89 -3.09 -3.38 -14.89
N LEU A 90 -4.28 -3.78 -14.45
CA LEU A 90 -4.49 -4.70 -13.34
C LEU A 90 -5.34 -5.88 -13.80
N THR A 91 -5.06 -7.06 -13.27
CA THR A 91 -6.03 -8.15 -13.18
C THR A 91 -6.49 -8.28 -11.73
N CYS A 92 -7.70 -8.81 -11.49
CA CYS A 92 -8.19 -9.03 -10.14
C CYS A 92 -8.95 -10.34 -10.01
N ALA A 93 -8.67 -11.09 -8.94
CA ALA A 93 -9.39 -12.30 -8.59
C ALA A 93 -10.06 -12.13 -7.23
N PHE A 94 -11.33 -12.55 -7.16
CA PHE A 94 -12.13 -12.53 -5.95
C PHE A 94 -12.36 -13.94 -5.44
N VAL A 95 -12.19 -14.15 -4.14
CA VAL A 95 -12.69 -15.33 -3.42
C VAL A 95 -13.69 -14.83 -2.39
N ILE A 96 -14.97 -15.18 -2.57
CA ILE A 96 -16.09 -14.61 -1.81
C ILE A 96 -16.76 -15.71 -1.02
N GLU A 97 -17.01 -15.46 0.25
CA GLU A 97 -17.76 -16.40 1.10
C GLU A 97 -19.23 -16.44 0.70
N GLU A 98 -19.80 -17.66 0.67
CA GLU A 98 -21.25 -17.82 0.52
C GLU A 98 -22.00 -17.11 1.66
N GLY A 99 -22.94 -16.25 1.30
CA GLY A 99 -23.68 -15.41 2.23
C GLY A 99 -23.18 -13.98 2.32
N PHE A 100 -22.06 -13.62 1.67
CA PHE A 100 -21.57 -12.25 1.64
C PHE A 100 -22.62 -11.30 1.03
N PRO A 101 -22.91 -10.13 1.66
CA PRO A 101 -23.95 -9.21 1.17
C PRO A 101 -23.61 -8.65 -0.21
N MET A 102 -24.58 -8.65 -1.12
CA MET A 102 -24.38 -8.20 -2.50
C MET A 102 -24.12 -6.70 -2.59
N ASP A 103 -24.81 -5.92 -1.78
CA ASP A 103 -24.62 -4.46 -1.67
C ASP A 103 -23.19 -4.10 -1.19
N LYS A 104 -22.63 -4.91 -0.29
CA LYS A 104 -21.24 -4.74 0.15
C LYS A 104 -20.24 -5.11 -0.96
N LEU A 105 -20.55 -6.10 -1.77
CA LEU A 105 -19.71 -6.43 -2.93
C LEU A 105 -19.74 -5.31 -3.98
N GLU A 106 -20.90 -4.71 -4.23
CA GLU A 106 -21.04 -3.53 -5.11
C GLU A 106 -20.24 -2.33 -4.55
N GLU A 107 -20.28 -2.08 -3.24
CA GLU A 107 -19.51 -1.02 -2.59
C GLU A 107 -17.99 -1.24 -2.77
N ILE A 108 -17.52 -2.49 -2.67
CA ILE A 108 -16.11 -2.85 -2.92
C ILE A 108 -15.74 -2.56 -4.37
N ALA A 109 -16.55 -3.02 -5.33
CA ALA A 109 -16.30 -2.81 -6.77
C ALA A 109 -16.30 -1.32 -7.14
N ALA A 110 -17.22 -0.54 -6.56
CA ALA A 110 -17.26 0.92 -6.75
C ALA A 110 -16.01 1.62 -6.19
N ALA A 111 -15.50 1.16 -5.03
CA ALA A 111 -14.27 1.69 -4.46
C ALA A 111 -13.05 1.36 -5.35
N MET A 112 -13.00 0.15 -5.92
CA MET A 112 -11.95 -0.25 -6.88
C MET A 112 -12.01 0.62 -8.14
N GLU A 113 -13.18 0.81 -8.73
CA GLU A 113 -13.37 1.68 -9.89
C GLU A 113 -12.85 3.10 -9.63
N LYS A 114 -13.29 3.70 -8.53
CA LYS A 114 -12.87 5.06 -8.15
C LYS A 114 -11.36 5.16 -8.00
N THR A 115 -10.75 4.18 -7.31
CA THR A 115 -9.31 4.19 -7.03
C THR A 115 -8.49 3.90 -8.29
N ALA A 116 -8.94 2.98 -9.15
CA ALA A 116 -8.30 2.70 -10.43
C ALA A 116 -8.31 3.94 -11.36
N LYS A 117 -9.44 4.67 -11.42
CA LYS A 117 -9.52 5.96 -12.14
C LYS A 117 -8.56 7.01 -11.57
N GLU A 118 -8.44 7.11 -10.24
CA GLU A 118 -7.51 8.03 -9.59
C GLU A 118 -6.05 7.67 -9.91
N ALA A 119 -5.72 6.39 -9.85
CA ALA A 119 -4.40 5.85 -10.17
C ALA A 119 -4.06 5.93 -11.67
N GLY A 120 -5.09 6.00 -12.53
CA GLY A 120 -4.93 5.99 -13.99
C GLY A 120 -4.62 4.60 -14.54
N VAL A 121 -5.12 3.53 -13.89
CA VAL A 121 -4.91 2.13 -14.26
C VAL A 121 -6.23 1.49 -14.70
N HIS A 122 -6.16 0.52 -15.62
CA HIS A 122 -7.30 -0.24 -16.10
C HIS A 122 -7.33 -1.66 -15.52
N ILE A 123 -8.48 -2.08 -15.00
CA ILE A 123 -8.72 -3.50 -14.67
C ILE A 123 -9.17 -4.18 -15.98
N VAL A 124 -8.35 -5.13 -16.46
CA VAL A 124 -8.48 -5.69 -17.82
C VAL A 124 -8.91 -7.16 -17.83
N SER A 125 -8.76 -7.86 -16.72
CA SER A 125 -9.18 -9.26 -16.57
C SER A 125 -9.42 -9.59 -15.10
N GLY A 126 -10.17 -10.64 -14.83
CA GLY A 126 -10.44 -11.07 -13.48
C GLY A 126 -11.03 -12.47 -13.40
N ASP A 127 -11.12 -12.97 -12.17
CA ASP A 127 -11.79 -14.23 -11.85
C ASP A 127 -12.64 -14.09 -10.58
N THR A 128 -13.65 -14.93 -10.43
CA THR A 128 -14.53 -14.95 -9.27
C THR A 128 -14.78 -16.37 -8.82
N LYS A 129 -14.46 -16.66 -7.57
CA LYS A 129 -14.78 -17.92 -6.90
C LYS A 129 -15.68 -17.65 -5.72
N VAL A 130 -16.65 -18.53 -5.50
CA VAL A 130 -17.45 -18.55 -4.28
C VAL A 130 -17.04 -19.75 -3.46
N ALA A 131 -16.61 -19.50 -2.23
CA ALA A 131 -16.27 -20.52 -1.25
C ALA A 131 -17.45 -20.76 -0.32
N GLY A 132 -17.62 -22.00 0.15
CA GLY A 132 -18.67 -22.33 1.12
C GLY A 132 -18.47 -21.57 2.44
N LYS A 133 -19.56 -21.40 3.18
CA LYS A 133 -19.55 -20.68 4.46
C LYS A 133 -18.51 -21.24 5.43
N GLY A 134 -17.66 -20.37 6.00
CA GLY A 134 -16.58 -20.71 6.92
C GLY A 134 -15.32 -21.25 6.25
N GLN A 135 -15.23 -21.30 4.91
CA GLN A 135 -14.01 -21.67 4.18
C GLN A 135 -13.09 -20.48 3.91
N VAL A 136 -13.65 -19.29 3.85
CA VAL A 136 -12.96 -18.00 3.82
C VAL A 136 -13.70 -17.05 4.75
N ASP A 137 -13.10 -15.90 5.07
CA ASP A 137 -13.73 -14.90 5.92
C ASP A 137 -14.12 -13.71 5.06
N GLY A 138 -15.39 -13.67 4.68
CA GLY A 138 -15.97 -12.61 3.89
C GLY A 138 -15.49 -12.59 2.44
N VAL A 139 -14.48 -11.78 2.14
CA VAL A 139 -13.96 -11.60 0.79
C VAL A 139 -12.45 -11.43 0.79
N PHE A 140 -11.76 -12.13 -0.10
CA PHE A 140 -10.35 -11.96 -0.39
C PHE A 140 -10.19 -11.49 -1.83
N ILE A 141 -9.22 -10.59 -2.07
CA ILE A 141 -8.94 -10.04 -3.39
C ILE A 141 -7.45 -10.23 -3.68
N THR A 142 -7.15 -10.72 -4.87
CA THR A 142 -5.78 -10.74 -5.39
C THR A 142 -5.74 -9.86 -6.62
N THR A 143 -4.76 -8.94 -6.69
CA THR A 143 -4.51 -8.14 -7.88
C THR A 143 -3.11 -8.39 -8.41
N THR A 144 -2.98 -8.41 -9.74
CA THR A 144 -1.69 -8.42 -10.42
C THR A 144 -1.61 -7.18 -11.29
N GLY A 145 -0.58 -6.38 -11.07
CA GLY A 145 -0.34 -5.13 -11.78
C GLY A 145 0.80 -5.23 -12.79
N MET A 146 0.66 -4.47 -13.88
CA MET A 146 1.70 -4.28 -14.90
C MET A 146 1.91 -2.79 -15.13
N GLY A 147 3.17 -2.34 -15.13
CA GLY A 147 3.52 -0.94 -15.34
C GLY A 147 4.77 -0.78 -16.19
N GLU A 148 4.88 0.35 -16.86
CA GLU A 148 6.06 0.74 -17.63
C GLU A 148 7.02 1.55 -16.76
N ILE A 149 8.24 1.07 -16.62
CA ILE A 149 9.29 1.79 -15.89
C ILE A 149 9.74 2.99 -16.74
N GLU A 150 9.72 4.18 -16.14
CA GLU A 150 10.20 5.41 -16.79
C GLU A 150 11.65 5.27 -17.25
N GLU A 151 11.96 5.87 -18.41
CA GLU A 151 13.30 5.81 -18.99
C GLU A 151 14.32 6.47 -18.06
N GLY A 152 15.47 5.81 -17.88
CA GLY A 152 16.55 6.31 -17.01
C GLY A 152 16.35 6.05 -15.52
N VAL A 153 15.18 5.59 -15.07
CA VAL A 153 14.92 5.30 -13.66
C VAL A 153 15.53 3.95 -13.26
N THR A 154 16.32 3.95 -12.18
CA THR A 154 16.83 2.75 -11.53
C THR A 154 16.76 2.96 -10.03
N VAL A 155 15.86 2.25 -9.39
CA VAL A 155 15.65 2.26 -7.93
C VAL A 155 15.58 0.83 -7.41
N GLY A 156 16.01 0.61 -6.18
CA GLY A 156 15.99 -0.71 -5.55
C GLY A 156 16.46 -0.65 -4.11
N GLY A 157 16.01 -1.61 -3.29
CA GLY A 157 16.37 -1.65 -1.86
C GLY A 157 17.87 -1.85 -1.60
N GLU A 158 18.61 -2.37 -2.59
CA GLU A 158 20.05 -2.57 -2.55
C GLU A 158 20.89 -1.35 -2.98
N LEU A 159 20.23 -0.24 -3.37
CA LEU A 159 20.90 0.93 -3.94
C LEU A 159 21.10 2.08 -2.96
N ALA A 160 20.72 1.94 -1.69
CA ALA A 160 20.96 2.97 -0.67
C ALA A 160 22.47 3.17 -0.45
N LYS A 161 22.88 4.43 -0.31
CA LYS A 161 24.29 4.81 -0.15
C LYS A 161 24.52 5.63 1.11
N PRO A 162 25.64 5.45 1.80
CA PRO A 162 26.04 6.37 2.87
C PRO A 162 25.98 7.83 2.41
N GLY A 163 25.32 8.68 3.19
CA GLY A 163 25.07 10.09 2.85
C GLY A 163 23.70 10.35 2.23
N ASP A 164 22.91 9.31 1.93
CA ASP A 164 21.53 9.51 1.52
C ASP A 164 20.68 10.01 2.69
N ALA A 165 19.80 10.94 2.41
CA ALA A 165 18.72 11.30 3.31
C ALA A 165 17.59 10.26 3.22
N ILE A 166 16.93 10.01 4.34
CA ILE A 166 15.76 9.14 4.45
C ILE A 166 14.53 10.02 4.59
N ILE A 167 13.61 9.90 3.66
CA ILE A 167 12.40 10.71 3.56
C ILE A 167 11.18 9.79 3.68
N VAL A 168 10.19 10.19 4.48
CA VAL A 168 8.85 9.60 4.45
C VAL A 168 7.88 10.55 3.77
N THR A 169 6.95 10.00 2.99
CA THR A 169 6.01 10.82 2.21
C THR A 169 4.85 11.41 3.02
N GLY A 170 4.79 11.14 4.32
CA GLY A 170 3.77 11.69 5.21
C GLY A 170 3.79 11.06 6.60
N ASP A 171 2.76 11.35 7.38
CA ASP A 171 2.56 10.79 8.72
C ASP A 171 2.40 9.26 8.68
N ILE A 172 2.94 8.57 9.68
CA ILE A 172 3.01 7.11 9.69
C ILE A 172 2.03 6.45 10.65
N GLY A 173 1.74 5.16 10.39
CA GLY A 173 1.05 4.25 11.31
C GLY A 173 -0.47 4.36 11.33
N ARG A 174 -1.10 5.22 10.49
CA ARG A 174 -2.56 5.40 10.52
C ARG A 174 -3.33 4.17 10.10
N HIS A 175 -2.92 3.48 9.04
CA HIS A 175 -3.64 2.29 8.59
C HIS A 175 -3.65 1.22 9.68
N GLY A 176 -2.47 0.86 10.21
CA GLY A 176 -2.37 -0.13 11.29
C GLY A 176 -3.16 0.24 12.52
N CYS A 177 -3.13 1.52 12.93
CA CYS A 177 -3.91 2.03 14.04
C CYS A 177 -5.43 1.93 13.77
N THR A 178 -5.88 2.30 12.57
CA THR A 178 -7.29 2.20 12.17
C THR A 178 -7.80 0.76 12.23
N ILE A 179 -7.07 -0.17 11.61
CA ILE A 179 -7.48 -1.59 11.60
C ILE A 179 -7.49 -2.17 13.02
N LEU A 180 -6.53 -1.80 13.85
CA LEU A 180 -6.48 -2.23 15.24
C LEU A 180 -7.73 -1.77 16.03
N LEU A 181 -8.09 -0.49 15.91
CA LEU A 181 -9.26 0.08 16.58
C LEU A 181 -10.59 -0.51 16.10
N GLU A 182 -10.70 -0.80 14.80
CA GLU A 182 -11.90 -1.42 14.22
C GLU A 182 -12.05 -2.91 14.54
N ARG A 183 -10.96 -3.58 14.89
CA ARG A 183 -10.95 -5.02 15.18
C ARG A 183 -11.23 -5.33 16.63
N GLU A 184 -10.68 -4.52 17.53
CA GLU A 184 -10.68 -4.78 18.96
C GLU A 184 -11.35 -3.64 19.72
N ASP A 185 -12.29 -3.98 20.60
CA ASP A 185 -12.92 -2.99 21.49
C ASP A 185 -12.01 -2.71 22.69
N PHE A 186 -11.09 -1.78 22.52
CA PHE A 186 -10.23 -1.28 23.59
C PHE A 186 -10.88 -0.21 24.46
N GLY A 187 -12.11 0.20 24.15
CA GLY A 187 -12.74 1.37 24.79
C GLY A 187 -11.98 2.68 24.53
N ILE A 188 -11.22 2.74 23.43
CA ILE A 188 -10.48 3.92 22.99
C ILE A 188 -11.29 4.62 21.92
N ASP A 189 -11.70 5.86 22.18
CA ASP A 189 -12.35 6.74 21.21
C ASP A 189 -11.28 7.64 20.57
N ALA A 190 -10.91 7.32 19.33
CA ALA A 190 -9.93 8.09 18.57
C ALA A 190 -10.35 8.19 17.08
N ASP A 191 -10.37 9.41 16.56
CA ASP A 191 -10.68 9.68 15.15
C ASP A 191 -9.45 9.45 14.27
N VAL A 192 -9.19 8.17 13.96
CA VAL A 192 -8.09 7.75 13.07
C VAL A 192 -8.67 7.13 11.82
N THR A 193 -8.25 7.64 10.66
CA THR A 193 -8.62 7.09 9.35
C THR A 193 -7.40 6.57 8.63
N SER A 194 -7.55 5.44 7.92
CA SER A 194 -6.48 4.86 7.11
C SER A 194 -5.88 5.85 6.12
N ASP A 195 -4.58 5.79 5.95
CA ASP A 195 -3.83 6.55 4.96
C ASP A 195 -3.84 5.92 3.56
N CYS A 196 -4.57 4.82 3.35
CA CYS A 196 -4.64 4.11 2.08
C CYS A 196 -4.89 5.06 0.89
N ALA A 197 -3.95 5.11 -0.06
CA ALA A 197 -3.97 6.00 -1.22
C ALA A 197 -3.07 5.51 -2.36
N PRO A 198 -3.43 5.77 -3.64
CA PRO A 198 -2.56 5.46 -4.77
C PRO A 198 -1.48 6.54 -4.93
N LEU A 199 -0.21 6.15 -4.98
CA LEU A 199 0.94 7.06 -4.87
C LEU A 199 1.72 7.26 -6.18
N TRP A 200 1.29 6.70 -7.30
CA TRP A 200 2.00 6.87 -8.57
C TRP A 200 2.25 8.35 -8.92
N LYS A 201 1.22 9.21 -8.78
CA LYS A 201 1.36 10.65 -9.09
C LYS A 201 2.37 11.34 -8.19
N THR A 202 2.47 10.91 -6.95
CA THR A 202 3.46 11.41 -5.98
C THR A 202 4.86 10.98 -6.38
N VAL A 203 5.07 9.70 -6.71
CA VAL A 203 6.36 9.19 -7.19
C VAL A 203 6.77 9.87 -8.48
N LYS A 204 5.84 10.02 -9.44
CA LYS A 204 6.12 10.72 -10.71
C LYS A 204 6.58 12.16 -10.47
N ALA A 205 5.92 12.91 -9.58
CA ALA A 205 6.31 14.27 -9.25
C ALA A 205 7.73 14.35 -8.65
N VAL A 206 8.10 13.37 -7.80
CA VAL A 206 9.47 13.28 -7.27
C VAL A 206 10.47 12.94 -8.36
N MET A 207 10.19 12.00 -9.24
CA MET A 207 11.06 11.65 -10.37
C MET A 207 11.23 12.79 -11.38
N ASP A 208 10.23 13.68 -11.52
CA ASP A 208 10.35 14.88 -12.33
C ASP A 208 11.23 15.97 -11.66
N THR A 209 11.47 15.87 -10.36
CA THR A 209 12.32 16.78 -9.59
C THR A 209 13.78 16.34 -9.60
N THR A 210 14.02 15.01 -9.52
CA THR A 210 15.37 14.44 -9.49
C THR A 210 15.44 13.08 -10.18
N HIS A 211 16.60 12.79 -10.79
CA HIS A 211 16.92 11.46 -11.36
C HIS A 211 17.87 10.64 -10.46
N ASN A 212 18.23 11.16 -9.28
CA ASN A 212 19.17 10.50 -8.36
C ASN A 212 18.46 9.80 -7.20
N LEU A 213 17.31 9.20 -7.46
CA LEU A 213 16.63 8.37 -6.48
C LEU A 213 17.31 7.02 -6.38
N HIS A 214 17.63 6.58 -5.16
CA HIS A 214 18.26 5.28 -4.94
C HIS A 214 17.23 4.25 -4.49
N VAL A 215 16.35 4.61 -3.55
CA VAL A 215 15.33 3.70 -3.01
C VAL A 215 13.98 4.38 -2.98
N ILE A 216 12.94 3.64 -3.36
CA ILE A 216 11.53 3.95 -3.10
C ILE A 216 10.90 2.64 -2.62
N ARG A 217 10.32 2.63 -1.41
CA ARG A 217 9.68 1.45 -0.83
C ARG A 217 8.41 1.88 -0.10
N ASP A 218 7.34 1.12 -0.26
CA ASP A 218 6.13 1.29 0.52
C ASP A 218 6.32 0.78 1.95
N ALA A 219 5.61 1.41 2.90
CA ALA A 219 5.75 1.11 4.32
C ALA A 219 4.57 0.28 4.85
N THR A 220 4.22 -0.80 4.15
CA THR A 220 3.08 -1.66 4.44
C THR A 220 3.32 -2.53 5.69
N ARG A 221 3.31 -3.83 5.59
CA ARG A 221 3.47 -4.73 6.73
C ARG A 221 4.76 -4.49 7.50
N GLY A 222 4.61 -4.30 8.83
CA GLY A 222 5.73 -3.97 9.71
C GLY A 222 6.20 -2.52 9.62
N GLY A 223 5.50 -1.69 8.83
CA GLY A 223 5.69 -0.24 8.76
C GLY A 223 7.07 0.21 8.32
N VAL A 224 7.35 1.46 8.55
CA VAL A 224 8.65 2.10 8.22
C VAL A 224 9.83 1.39 8.89
N GLY A 225 9.67 0.94 10.15
CA GLY A 225 10.74 0.29 10.89
C GLY A 225 11.24 -0.99 10.21
N THR A 226 10.34 -1.84 9.72
CA THR A 226 10.71 -3.08 9.01
C THR A 226 11.37 -2.77 7.67
N VAL A 227 10.81 -1.86 6.89
CA VAL A 227 11.37 -1.43 5.60
C VAL A 227 12.79 -0.91 5.74
N LEU A 228 13.06 -0.11 6.77
CA LEU A 228 14.41 0.41 7.01
C LEU A 228 15.41 -0.72 7.34
N TYR A 229 15.01 -1.72 8.11
CA TYR A 229 15.87 -2.90 8.34
C TYR A 229 16.12 -3.71 7.08
N GLU A 230 15.11 -3.89 6.23
CA GLU A 230 15.26 -4.57 4.95
C GLU A 230 16.27 -3.85 4.05
N ILE A 231 16.14 -2.52 3.91
CA ILE A 231 17.05 -1.70 3.11
C ILE A 231 18.47 -1.73 3.70
N ALA A 232 18.62 -1.59 5.02
CA ALA A 232 19.91 -1.66 5.70
C ALA A 232 20.63 -2.98 5.41
N GLY A 233 19.90 -4.10 5.41
CA GLY A 233 20.41 -5.42 5.07
C GLY A 233 20.77 -5.57 3.60
N GLN A 234 19.85 -5.17 2.69
CA GLN A 234 20.03 -5.29 1.24
C GLN A 234 21.19 -4.45 0.72
N SER A 235 21.33 -3.22 1.21
CA SER A 235 22.40 -2.29 0.83
C SER A 235 23.68 -2.45 1.65
N SER A 236 23.68 -3.28 2.70
CA SER A 236 24.79 -3.43 3.65
C SER A 236 25.25 -2.09 4.25
N VAL A 237 24.31 -1.25 4.66
CA VAL A 237 24.52 0.07 5.25
C VAL A 237 23.90 0.15 6.65
N GLY A 238 24.28 1.14 7.45
CA GLY A 238 23.57 1.51 8.66
C GLY A 238 22.54 2.60 8.40
N ILE A 239 21.56 2.73 9.26
CA ILE A 239 20.53 3.76 9.22
C ILE A 239 20.50 4.49 10.55
N ARG A 240 20.51 5.82 10.51
CA ARG A 240 20.32 6.68 11.67
C ARG A 240 19.03 7.48 11.51
N LEU A 241 18.08 7.26 12.42
CA LEU A 241 16.81 7.98 12.47
C LEU A 241 16.84 9.08 13.52
N ASN A 242 16.20 10.20 13.23
CA ASN A 242 15.83 11.21 14.21
C ASN A 242 14.39 10.96 14.66
N ALA A 243 14.18 10.54 15.90
CA ALA A 243 12.87 10.20 16.45
C ALA A 243 11.88 11.40 16.41
N GLU A 244 12.37 12.62 16.63
CA GLU A 244 11.54 13.83 16.60
C GLU A 244 11.08 14.21 15.19
N ALA A 245 11.86 13.85 14.19
CA ALA A 245 11.55 14.16 12.80
C ALA A 245 10.50 13.21 12.18
N VAL A 246 10.21 12.08 12.82
CA VAL A 246 9.23 11.13 12.33
C VAL A 246 7.81 11.67 12.52
N PRO A 247 7.06 11.95 11.43
CA PRO A 247 5.74 12.53 11.54
C PRO A 247 4.72 11.46 11.99
N VAL A 248 4.19 11.61 13.19
CA VAL A 248 3.13 10.75 13.75
C VAL A 248 2.04 11.66 14.30
N ARG A 249 0.79 11.41 13.91
CA ARG A 249 -0.34 12.20 14.39
C ARG A 249 -0.58 12.00 15.89
N PRO A 250 -1.05 13.04 16.60
CA PRO A 250 -1.31 12.96 18.04
C PRO A 250 -2.23 11.81 18.43
N GLU A 251 -3.27 11.54 17.61
CA GLU A 251 -4.23 10.46 17.82
C GLU A 251 -3.54 9.09 17.77
N VAL A 252 -2.69 8.87 16.77
CA VAL A 252 -1.90 7.64 16.61
C VAL A 252 -0.91 7.49 17.76
N LYS A 253 -0.19 8.57 18.15
CA LYS A 253 0.69 8.57 19.32
C LYS A 253 -0.05 8.20 20.60
N GLY A 254 -1.25 8.75 20.79
CA GLY A 254 -2.09 8.48 21.95
C GLY A 254 -2.49 7.01 22.04
N VAL A 255 -3.02 6.44 20.96
CA VAL A 255 -3.41 5.02 20.89
C VAL A 255 -2.19 4.12 21.12
N CYS A 256 -1.08 4.37 20.43
CA CYS A 256 0.16 3.60 20.61
C CYS A 256 0.68 3.66 22.04
N GLY A 257 0.67 4.84 22.66
CA GLY A 257 1.10 5.02 24.03
C GLY A 257 0.24 4.24 25.05
N MET A 258 -1.09 4.18 24.83
CA MET A 258 -1.98 3.40 25.67
C MET A 258 -1.81 1.88 25.51
N LEU A 259 -1.51 1.43 24.30
CA LEU A 259 -1.39 0.01 23.96
C LEU A 259 0.06 -0.53 24.02
N GLY A 260 1.05 0.32 24.29
CA GLY A 260 2.46 -0.06 24.32
C GLY A 260 3.01 -0.41 22.92
N LEU A 261 2.49 0.21 21.86
CA LEU A 261 2.91 -0.02 20.48
C LEU A 261 3.88 1.06 20.01
N GLU A 262 4.76 0.68 19.07
CA GLU A 262 5.69 1.60 18.41
C GLU A 262 5.12 1.99 17.03
N PRO A 263 4.80 3.27 16.78
CA PRO A 263 4.22 3.72 15.50
C PRO A 263 5.05 3.34 14.26
N LEU A 264 6.37 3.25 14.39
CA LEU A 264 7.26 2.85 13.30
C LEU A 264 6.94 1.47 12.72
N TYR A 265 6.30 0.59 13.51
CA TYR A 265 5.95 -0.77 13.07
C TYR A 265 4.49 -0.93 12.67
N LEU A 266 3.69 0.13 12.75
CA LEU A 266 2.32 0.10 12.25
C LEU A 266 2.30 0.27 10.74
N ALA A 267 1.49 -0.54 10.06
CA ALA A 267 1.36 -0.50 8.61
C ALA A 267 0.84 0.85 8.11
N CYS A 268 1.36 1.23 6.96
CA CYS A 268 0.94 2.39 6.18
C CYS A 268 0.58 1.93 4.76
N GLU A 269 -0.60 2.28 4.27
CA GLU A 269 -1.08 1.85 2.94
C GLU A 269 -1.09 2.99 1.92
N GLY A 270 -0.53 4.13 2.32
CA GLY A 270 -0.38 5.33 1.50
C GLY A 270 0.89 6.10 1.84
N ARG A 271 1.98 5.41 2.25
CA ARG A 271 3.26 6.02 2.58
C ARG A 271 4.42 5.27 1.96
N LEU A 272 5.42 6.06 1.54
CA LEU A 272 6.68 5.56 1.00
C LEU A 272 7.84 6.04 1.84
N VAL A 273 8.89 5.23 1.86
CA VAL A 273 10.24 5.60 2.25
C VAL A 273 11.04 5.86 0.98
N ILE A 274 11.66 7.02 0.88
CA ILE A 274 12.50 7.44 -0.25
C ILE A 274 13.90 7.68 0.27
N MET A 275 14.92 7.20 -0.44
CA MET A 275 16.32 7.52 -0.16
C MET A 275 16.96 8.16 -1.39
N ALA A 276 17.60 9.30 -1.18
CA ALA A 276 18.25 10.11 -2.21
C ALA A 276 19.41 10.90 -1.59
N PRO A 277 20.35 11.43 -2.42
CA PRO A 277 21.42 12.27 -1.93
C PRO A 277 20.91 13.42 -1.07
N LYS A 278 21.60 13.69 0.03
CA LYS A 278 21.18 14.68 1.07
C LYS A 278 20.94 16.07 0.50
N GLU A 279 21.71 16.47 -0.50
CA GLU A 279 21.58 17.75 -1.18
C GLU A 279 20.27 17.92 -1.97
N GLU A 280 19.60 16.85 -2.31
CA GLU A 280 18.31 16.83 -3.04
C GLU A 280 17.10 16.70 -2.13
N ALA A 281 17.31 16.31 -0.89
CA ALA A 281 16.25 15.90 0.03
C ALA A 281 15.24 17.02 0.33
N GLU A 282 15.67 18.26 0.53
CA GLU A 282 14.76 19.38 0.78
C GLU A 282 13.86 19.66 -0.43
N GLY A 283 14.42 19.63 -1.65
CA GLY A 283 13.65 19.81 -2.88
C GLY A 283 12.61 18.69 -3.09
N ILE A 284 12.97 17.45 -2.74
CA ILE A 284 12.05 16.32 -2.76
C ILE A 284 10.90 16.54 -1.76
N VAL A 285 11.21 16.93 -0.52
CA VAL A 285 10.19 17.18 0.52
C VAL A 285 9.28 18.35 0.12
N GLU A 286 9.81 19.43 -0.45
CA GLU A 286 9.00 20.54 -0.95
C GLU A 286 8.04 20.10 -2.07
N THR A 287 8.48 19.20 -2.95
CA THR A 287 7.65 18.61 -4.00
C THR A 287 6.57 17.71 -3.41
N LEU A 288 6.95 16.84 -2.49
CA LEU A 288 6.02 15.95 -1.80
C LEU A 288 4.90 16.71 -1.09
N LYS A 289 5.22 17.79 -0.38
CA LYS A 289 4.24 18.61 0.34
C LYS A 289 3.19 19.26 -0.57
N LYS A 290 3.43 19.35 -1.87
CA LYS A 290 2.48 19.84 -2.88
C LYS A 290 1.62 18.70 -3.47
N CYS A 291 2.03 17.45 -3.24
CA CYS A 291 1.30 16.28 -3.73
C CYS A 291 0.12 15.92 -2.83
N PRO A 292 -0.96 15.33 -3.38
CA PRO A 292 -2.00 14.73 -2.58
C PRO A 292 -1.40 13.71 -1.58
N TYR A 293 -1.99 13.65 -0.38
CA TYR A 293 -1.63 12.71 0.68
C TYR A 293 -0.26 12.88 1.35
N SER A 294 0.58 13.85 0.91
CA SER A 294 1.98 13.98 1.35
C SER A 294 2.30 15.29 2.07
N ALA A 295 1.30 15.99 2.62
CA ALA A 295 1.49 17.28 3.29
C ALA A 295 2.46 17.22 4.48
N ASP A 296 2.53 16.06 5.16
CA ASP A 296 3.38 15.82 6.33
C ASP A 296 4.71 15.13 5.96
N ALA A 297 5.14 15.21 4.68
CA ALA A 297 6.42 14.64 4.24
C ALA A 297 7.60 15.25 5.00
N ALA A 298 8.55 14.42 5.42
CA ALA A 298 9.68 14.84 6.24
C ALA A 298 10.95 14.02 5.97
N ILE A 299 12.10 14.65 6.18
CA ILE A 299 13.38 13.95 6.29
C ILE A 299 13.45 13.39 7.72
N ILE A 300 13.56 12.07 7.85
CA ILE A 300 13.52 11.38 9.14
C ILE A 300 14.88 10.81 9.57
N GLY A 301 15.89 10.89 8.74
CA GLY A 301 17.21 10.33 9.05
C GLY A 301 18.16 10.34 7.88
N GLU A 302 19.22 9.57 8.03
CA GLU A 302 20.29 9.43 7.04
C GLU A 302 20.82 8.00 6.98
N VAL A 303 21.36 7.63 5.83
CA VAL A 303 22.10 6.39 5.61
C VAL A 303 23.56 6.61 6.00
N ILE A 304 24.13 5.70 6.80
CA ILE A 304 25.50 5.79 7.32
C ILE A 304 26.31 4.55 6.89
N ALA A 305 27.64 4.70 6.82
CA ALA A 305 28.54 3.59 6.50
C ALA A 305 28.76 2.64 7.70
N GLU A 306 28.62 3.17 8.89
CA GLU A 306 28.78 2.44 10.15
C GLU A 306 27.57 1.56 10.44
N GLU A 307 27.73 0.55 11.27
CA GLU A 307 26.67 -0.33 11.77
C GLU A 307 25.82 -1.00 10.65
N PRO A 308 26.43 -1.68 9.65
CA PRO A 308 25.71 -2.30 8.55
C PRO A 308 24.58 -3.24 9.03
N GLY A 309 23.41 -3.15 8.40
CA GLY A 309 22.23 -3.97 8.74
C GLY A 309 21.51 -3.53 10.02
N ARG A 310 21.85 -2.38 10.59
CA ARG A 310 21.24 -1.86 11.81
C ARG A 310 20.52 -0.54 11.59
N VAL A 311 19.48 -0.32 12.39
CA VAL A 311 18.74 0.94 12.46
C VAL A 311 18.93 1.52 13.86
N ILE A 312 19.56 2.68 13.95
CA ILE A 312 19.81 3.41 15.18
C ILE A 312 18.85 4.58 15.24
N MET A 313 18.16 4.72 16.35
CA MET A 313 17.27 5.84 16.61
C MET A 313 17.96 6.82 17.56
N GLU A 314 18.06 8.08 17.15
CA GLU A 314 18.49 9.17 18.01
C GLU A 314 17.25 9.79 18.67
N THR A 315 17.27 9.80 20.00
CA THR A 315 16.18 10.32 20.82
C THR A 315 16.28 11.82 21.02
N GLU A 316 15.21 12.46 21.50
CA GLU A 316 15.11 13.89 21.83
C GLU A 316 16.26 14.41 22.74
N ILE A 317 16.81 13.56 23.58
CA ILE A 317 17.91 13.93 24.49
C ILE A 317 19.30 13.58 23.93
N GLY A 318 19.38 13.25 22.62
CA GLY A 318 20.64 12.92 21.93
C GLY A 318 21.20 11.52 22.28
N THR A 319 20.39 10.65 22.91
CA THR A 319 20.82 9.28 23.18
C THR A 319 20.55 8.42 21.95
N GLN A 320 21.50 7.57 21.59
CA GLN A 320 21.36 6.62 20.51
C GLN A 320 20.92 5.25 21.06
N ALA A 321 19.90 4.68 20.48
CA ALA A 321 19.41 3.36 20.80
C ALA A 321 19.19 2.54 19.53
N LEU A 322 19.46 1.25 19.58
CA LEU A 322 19.08 0.35 18.48
C LEU A 322 17.55 0.29 18.42
N LEU A 323 16.97 0.51 17.25
CA LEU A 323 15.54 0.30 17.05
C LEU A 323 15.25 -1.21 17.16
N PRO A 324 14.47 -1.68 18.15
CA PRO A 324 14.25 -3.11 18.32
C PRO A 324 13.42 -3.68 17.18
N GLN A 325 13.88 -4.78 16.56
CA GLN A 325 13.07 -5.51 15.61
C GLN A 325 11.94 -6.26 16.31
N PRO A 326 10.68 -6.16 15.83
CA PRO A 326 9.61 -6.94 16.41
C PRO A 326 9.84 -8.44 16.16
N GLY A 327 9.73 -9.24 17.22
CA GLY A 327 9.94 -10.70 17.18
C GLY A 327 8.71 -11.50 16.80
N GLY A 328 7.78 -10.94 16.00
CA GLY A 328 6.55 -11.62 15.64
C GLY A 328 5.58 -10.73 14.86
N GLU A 329 4.40 -11.27 14.59
CA GLU A 329 3.33 -10.57 13.87
C GLU A 329 2.66 -9.55 14.81
N LEU A 330 2.81 -8.26 14.52
CA LEU A 330 2.21 -7.19 15.31
C LEU A 330 0.70 -7.12 15.13
N LEU A 331 0.24 -7.17 13.89
CA LEU A 331 -1.17 -7.11 13.51
C LEU A 331 -1.42 -8.03 12.31
N PRO A 332 -2.01 -9.21 12.51
CA PRO A 332 -2.36 -10.11 11.40
C PRO A 332 -3.53 -9.56 10.58
N ARG A 333 -3.61 -9.94 9.30
CA ARG A 333 -4.72 -9.61 8.38
C ARG A 333 -4.98 -8.11 8.28
N ILE A 334 -3.93 -7.36 7.95
CA ILE A 334 -3.97 -5.90 7.92
C ILE A 334 -4.07 -5.36 6.49
N CYS A 335 -3.67 -6.15 5.52
CA CYS A 335 -3.70 -5.83 4.08
C CYS A 335 -4.02 -7.05 3.22
#